data_ec35585a9f4e3cc91de325538f23777d
#
_entry.id   ec35585a9f4e3cc91de325538f23777d
#
_cell.length_a   1.000
_cell.length_b   1.000
_cell.length_c   1.000
_cell.angle_alpha   90.00
_cell.angle_beta   90.00
_cell.angle_gamma   90.00
#
_symmetry.space_group_name_H-M   'P 1'
#
loop_
_entity.id
_entity.type
_entity.pdbx_description
1 polymer ?
#
loop_
_entity_poly.entity_id
_entity_poly.type
_entity_poly.pdbx_seq_one_letter_code
_entity_poly.pdbx_strand_id
1 'polypeptide(L)'
;MRLADARALLATGANDAGAYYLAGYAVECALKASIAKAWNARLRTIGEFPYPDFGDTSFTKQNYYSHRIRELVKLAGLEALLVQDRRARRLLNTNWGIAEDWNEESRYVVFRNRQDAENIVNAVENSEEGVIAWLTNYW
;
A
#
# COMPACT_ATOMS: atom_id res chain seq x y z
N MET A 1 2.49 -0.89 13.04
CA MET A 1 2.32 0.36 13.81
C MET A 1 1.19 1.21 13.24
N ARG A 2 1.25 1.73 12.02
CA ARG A 2 0.16 2.57 11.46
C ARG A 2 -1.21 1.89 11.39
N LEU A 3 -1.25 0.60 11.08
CA LEU A 3 -2.51 -0.15 11.05
C LEU A 3 -3.10 -0.34 12.45
N ALA A 4 -2.27 -0.57 13.46
CA ALA A 4 -2.72 -0.62 14.86
C ALA A 4 -3.28 0.73 15.33
N ASP A 5 -2.66 1.84 14.91
CA ASP A 5 -3.14 3.18 15.19
C ASP A 5 -4.50 3.43 14.52
N ALA A 6 -4.66 2.99 13.26
CA ALA A 6 -5.94 3.05 12.55
C ALA A 6 -7.05 2.27 13.28
N ARG A 7 -6.74 1.05 13.73
CA ARG A 7 -7.68 0.21 14.50
C ARG A 7 -8.06 0.86 15.82
N ALA A 8 -7.11 1.44 16.54
CA ALA A 8 -7.38 2.13 17.80
C ALA A 8 -8.30 3.34 17.60
N LEU A 9 -8.06 4.17 16.57
CA LEU A 9 -8.93 5.30 16.24
C LEU A 9 -10.35 4.83 15.87
N LEU A 10 -10.44 3.77 15.07
CA LEU A 10 -11.74 3.19 14.72
C LEU A 10 -12.52 2.68 15.95
N ALA A 11 -11.82 2.02 16.88
CA ALA A 11 -12.43 1.49 18.10
C ALA A 11 -13.00 2.59 19.01
N THR A 12 -12.34 3.75 19.08
CA THR A 12 -12.82 4.89 19.88
C THR A 12 -13.99 5.63 19.22
N GLY A 13 -14.18 5.49 17.91
CA GLY A 13 -15.16 6.25 17.14
C GLY A 13 -14.91 7.77 17.09
N ALA A 14 -13.77 8.21 17.60
CA ALA A 14 -13.47 9.63 17.74
C ALA A 14 -12.99 10.28 16.43
N ASN A 15 -12.42 9.50 15.49
CA ASN A 15 -11.86 10.04 14.28
C ASN A 15 -11.84 8.98 13.14
N ASP A 16 -12.97 8.80 12.50
CA ASP A 16 -13.12 7.87 11.39
C ASP A 16 -12.26 8.27 10.17
N ALA A 17 -12.14 9.57 9.89
CA ALA A 17 -11.28 10.07 8.82
C ALA A 17 -9.79 9.78 9.09
N GLY A 18 -9.35 9.91 10.35
CA GLY A 18 -8.01 9.54 10.77
C GLY A 18 -7.74 8.04 10.65
N ALA A 19 -8.71 7.21 11.03
CA ALA A 19 -8.61 5.76 10.87
C ALA A 19 -8.49 5.35 9.38
N TYR A 20 -9.33 5.94 8.54
CA TYR A 20 -9.28 5.75 7.08
C TYR A 20 -7.91 6.13 6.52
N TYR A 21 -7.42 7.32 6.87
CA TYR A 21 -6.13 7.82 6.41
C TYR A 21 -4.97 6.89 6.82
N LEU A 22 -4.90 6.51 8.10
CA LEU A 22 -3.81 5.68 8.61
C LEU A 22 -3.82 4.26 8.05
N ALA A 23 -4.98 3.69 7.74
CA ALA A 23 -5.07 2.38 7.10
C ALA A 23 -4.45 2.38 5.70
N GLY A 24 -4.79 3.36 4.87
CA GLY A 24 -4.20 3.50 3.54
C GLY A 24 -2.71 3.89 3.59
N TYR A 25 -2.34 4.73 4.55
CA TYR A 25 -0.92 5.07 4.78
C TYR A 25 -0.09 3.85 5.21
N ALA A 26 -0.68 2.89 5.92
CA ALA A 26 0.00 1.62 6.23
C ALA A 26 0.34 0.83 4.96
N VAL A 27 -0.57 0.81 3.97
CA VAL A 27 -0.33 0.17 2.66
C VAL A 27 0.79 0.89 1.90
N GLU A 28 0.75 2.22 1.85
CA GLU A 28 1.82 3.02 1.24
C GLU A 28 3.18 2.72 1.86
N CYS A 29 3.28 2.71 3.18
CA CYS A 29 4.51 2.40 3.89
C CYS A 29 5.01 0.97 3.59
N ALA A 30 4.11 -0.01 3.53
CA ALA A 30 4.45 -1.39 3.21
C ALA A 30 5.01 -1.52 1.78
N LEU A 31 4.37 -0.87 0.81
CA LEU A 31 4.86 -0.84 -0.58
C LEU A 31 6.21 -0.16 -0.70
N LYS A 32 6.41 0.97 -0.05
CA LYS A 32 7.72 1.67 -0.04
C LYS A 32 8.81 0.83 0.62
N ALA A 33 8.50 0.07 1.66
CA ALA A 33 9.43 -0.87 2.27
C ALA A 33 9.79 -2.01 1.30
N SER A 34 8.81 -2.55 0.56
CA SER A 34 9.04 -3.58 -0.47
C SER A 34 9.93 -3.05 -1.60
N ILE A 35 9.69 -1.83 -2.07
CA ILE A 35 10.52 -1.17 -3.08
C ILE A 35 11.96 -1.00 -2.57
N ALA A 36 12.14 -0.48 -1.36
CA ALA A 36 13.46 -0.28 -0.76
C ALA A 36 14.21 -1.60 -0.59
N LYS A 37 13.52 -2.68 -0.20
CA LYS A 37 14.11 -4.01 -0.07
C LYS A 37 14.56 -4.58 -1.42
N ALA A 38 13.73 -4.49 -2.44
CA ALA A 38 14.07 -4.91 -3.80
C ALA A 38 15.29 -4.13 -4.33
N TRP A 39 15.36 -2.85 -4.06
CA TRP A 39 16.48 -2.00 -4.40
C TRP A 39 17.77 -2.40 -3.70
N ASN A 40 17.72 -2.59 -2.40
CA ASN A 40 18.89 -3.02 -1.64
C ASN A 40 19.42 -4.38 -2.10
N ALA A 41 18.53 -5.31 -2.44
CA ALA A 41 18.92 -6.60 -3.01
C ALA A 41 19.63 -6.45 -4.36
N ARG A 42 19.13 -5.56 -5.21
CA ARG A 42 19.71 -5.28 -6.54
C ARG A 42 21.05 -4.55 -6.44
N LEU A 43 21.17 -3.57 -5.53
CA LEU A 43 22.44 -2.86 -5.26
C LEU A 43 23.55 -3.79 -4.78
N ARG A 44 23.23 -4.79 -3.95
CA ARG A 44 24.21 -5.82 -3.53
C ARG A 44 24.73 -6.65 -4.68
N THR A 45 23.90 -6.87 -5.70
CA THR A 45 24.28 -7.66 -6.88
C THR A 45 25.12 -6.86 -7.90
N ILE A 46 24.87 -5.56 -8.02
CA ILE A 46 25.50 -4.69 -9.03
C ILE A 46 26.70 -3.93 -8.46
N GLY A 47 26.79 -3.76 -7.14
CA GLY A 47 27.94 -3.13 -6.47
C GLY A 47 28.07 -1.62 -6.69
N GLU A 48 27.07 -0.96 -7.26
CA GLU A 48 27.07 0.47 -7.54
C GLU A 48 26.12 1.25 -6.65
N PHE A 49 26.64 2.32 -6.08
CA PHE A 49 25.90 3.40 -5.43
C PHE A 49 26.39 4.72 -6.03
N PRO A 50 25.58 5.68 -6.40
CA PRO A 50 24.17 5.91 -6.13
C PRO A 50 23.28 5.81 -7.39
N TYR A 51 22.09 5.26 -7.25
CA TYR A 51 21.04 5.23 -8.27
C TYR A 51 21.49 4.65 -9.62
N PRO A 52 21.48 3.34 -9.78
CA PRO A 52 21.72 2.77 -11.08
C PRO A 52 20.70 3.34 -12.05
N ASP A 53 21.19 3.80 -13.18
CA ASP A 53 20.37 4.02 -14.34
C ASP A 53 19.85 2.65 -14.77
N PHE A 54 18.64 2.34 -14.37
CA PHE A 54 18.03 1.03 -14.67
C PHE A 54 17.63 0.90 -16.14
N GLY A 55 17.91 1.91 -16.97
CA GLY A 55 17.39 1.95 -18.33
C GLY A 55 15.87 1.94 -18.39
N ASP A 56 15.24 1.87 -17.23
CA ASP A 56 13.79 1.91 -17.06
C ASP A 56 13.40 3.29 -16.57
N THR A 57 12.90 4.10 -17.49
CA THR A 57 12.41 5.46 -17.23
C THR A 57 11.23 5.50 -16.26
N SER A 58 10.66 4.34 -15.88
CA SER A 58 9.59 4.25 -14.90
C SER A 58 10.05 4.50 -13.47
N PHE A 59 11.34 4.29 -13.17
CA PHE A 59 11.89 4.50 -11.85
C PHE A 59 12.55 5.88 -11.73
N THR A 60 11.74 6.90 -11.58
CA THR A 60 12.21 8.24 -11.23
C THR A 60 12.09 8.47 -9.73
N LYS A 61 12.93 9.35 -9.18
CA LYS A 61 12.80 9.83 -7.79
C LYS A 61 11.38 10.34 -7.52
N GLN A 62 10.74 10.96 -8.49
CA GLN A 62 9.36 11.43 -8.40
C GLN A 62 8.35 10.29 -8.20
N ASN A 63 8.53 9.17 -8.89
CA ASN A 63 7.62 8.03 -8.78
C ASN A 63 7.72 7.33 -7.41
N TYR A 64 8.93 7.28 -6.81
CA TYR A 64 9.11 6.77 -5.45
C TYR A 64 8.41 7.65 -4.39
N TYR A 65 8.36 8.95 -4.62
CA TYR A 65 7.63 9.90 -3.76
C TYR A 65 6.14 9.96 -4.06
N SER A 66 5.64 9.19 -5.03
CA SER A 66 4.20 9.04 -5.24
C SER A 66 3.53 8.48 -3.99
N HIS A 67 2.32 8.93 -3.76
CA HIS A 67 1.41 8.40 -2.74
C HIS A 67 0.31 7.52 -3.35
N ARG A 68 0.34 7.30 -4.66
CA ARG A 68 -0.66 6.50 -5.35
C ARG A 68 -0.32 5.02 -5.26
N ILE A 69 -1.18 4.26 -4.60
CA ILE A 69 -1.01 2.82 -4.36
C ILE A 69 -0.69 2.05 -5.65
N ARG A 70 -1.41 2.31 -6.74
CA ARG A 70 -1.18 1.64 -8.04
C ARG A 70 0.21 1.89 -8.60
N GLU A 71 0.70 3.11 -8.52
CA GLU A 71 2.06 3.46 -8.98
C GLU A 71 3.12 2.77 -8.14
N LEU A 72 2.92 2.70 -6.82
CA LEU A 72 3.83 2.01 -5.91
C LEU A 72 3.86 0.49 -6.14
N VAL A 73 2.71 -0.14 -6.43
CA VAL A 73 2.65 -1.56 -6.82
C VAL A 73 3.48 -1.82 -8.08
N LYS A 74 3.36 -0.96 -9.07
CA LYS A 74 4.15 -1.04 -10.32
C LYS A 74 5.65 -0.89 -10.04
N LEU A 75 6.04 0.10 -9.25
CA LEU A 75 7.45 0.30 -8.85
C LEU A 75 8.01 -0.88 -8.04
N ALA A 76 7.19 -1.52 -7.23
CA ALA A 76 7.58 -2.73 -6.50
C ALA A 76 7.74 -3.96 -7.42
N GLY A 77 7.37 -3.87 -8.70
CA GLY A 77 7.41 -4.99 -9.64
C GLY A 77 6.33 -6.04 -9.39
N LEU A 78 5.27 -5.69 -8.66
CA LEU A 78 4.23 -6.63 -8.22
C LEU A 78 2.95 -6.57 -9.07
N GLU A 79 2.90 -5.70 -10.09
CA GLU A 79 1.66 -5.45 -10.86
C GLU A 79 1.12 -6.72 -11.54
N ALA A 80 1.98 -7.48 -12.22
CA ALA A 80 1.56 -8.70 -12.93
C ALA A 80 1.05 -9.78 -11.97
N LEU A 81 1.74 -9.98 -10.85
CA LEU A 81 1.33 -10.92 -9.80
C LEU A 81 0.00 -10.51 -9.18
N LEU A 82 -0.17 -9.22 -8.88
CA LEU A 82 -1.40 -8.69 -8.31
C LEU A 82 -2.59 -8.89 -9.27
N VAL A 83 -2.41 -8.60 -10.54
CA VAL A 83 -3.46 -8.82 -11.55
C VAL A 83 -3.87 -10.28 -11.62
N GLN A 84 -2.91 -11.20 -11.59
CA GLN A 84 -3.18 -12.64 -11.62
C GLN A 84 -3.95 -13.08 -10.37
N ASP A 85 -3.48 -12.70 -9.18
CA ASP A 85 -4.08 -13.11 -7.92
C ASP A 85 -5.47 -12.51 -7.71
N ARG A 86 -5.69 -11.27 -8.13
CA ARG A 86 -7.02 -10.62 -8.08
C ARG A 86 -8.04 -11.33 -8.95
N ARG A 87 -7.64 -11.88 -10.09
CA ARG A 87 -8.53 -12.67 -10.96
C ARG A 87 -8.94 -13.99 -10.32
N ALA A 88 -8.04 -14.61 -9.56
CA ALA A 88 -8.27 -15.90 -8.91
C ALA A 88 -9.00 -15.77 -7.56
N ARG A 89 -8.88 -14.61 -6.88
CA ARG A 89 -9.32 -14.42 -5.50
C ARG A 89 -10.22 -13.20 -5.38
N ARG A 90 -11.52 -13.47 -5.28
CA ARG A 90 -12.56 -12.42 -5.28
C ARG A 90 -12.44 -11.43 -4.13
N LEU A 91 -12.20 -11.94 -2.89
CA LEU A 91 -12.09 -11.08 -1.73
C LEU A 91 -10.82 -10.22 -1.78
N LEU A 92 -9.70 -10.80 -2.23
CA LEU A 92 -8.47 -10.04 -2.47
C LEU A 92 -8.70 -8.91 -3.48
N ASN A 93 -9.42 -9.17 -4.56
CA ASN A 93 -9.75 -8.16 -5.55
C ASN A 93 -10.57 -7.00 -4.95
N THR A 94 -11.57 -7.32 -4.11
CA THR A 94 -12.37 -6.32 -3.41
C THR A 94 -11.51 -5.50 -2.44
N ASN A 95 -10.69 -6.13 -1.64
CA ASN A 95 -9.82 -5.48 -0.66
C ASN A 95 -8.81 -4.53 -1.32
N TRP A 96 -8.18 -4.97 -2.42
CA TRP A 96 -7.28 -4.11 -3.18
C TRP A 96 -8.01 -2.94 -3.84
N GLY A 97 -9.22 -3.14 -4.37
CA GLY A 97 -10.04 -2.06 -4.91
C GLY A 97 -10.31 -0.96 -3.87
N ILE A 98 -10.65 -1.34 -2.65
CA ILE A 98 -10.85 -0.40 -1.53
C ILE A 98 -9.56 0.36 -1.20
N ALA A 99 -8.42 -0.33 -1.14
CA ALA A 99 -7.14 0.29 -0.83
C ALA A 99 -6.66 1.25 -1.93
N GLU A 100 -6.88 0.90 -3.20
CA GLU A 100 -6.49 1.71 -4.36
C GLU A 100 -7.24 3.04 -4.47
N ASP A 101 -8.43 3.15 -3.88
CA ASP A 101 -9.21 4.39 -3.83
C ASP A 101 -8.66 5.41 -2.80
N TRP A 102 -7.75 4.96 -1.96
CA TRP A 102 -7.09 5.85 -1.00
C TRP A 102 -6.05 6.74 -1.68
N ASN A 103 -5.94 7.97 -1.19
CA ASN A 103 -4.87 8.91 -1.53
C ASN A 103 -4.51 9.77 -0.30
N GLU A 104 -3.39 10.47 -0.36
CA GLU A 104 -2.89 11.30 0.74
C GLU A 104 -3.80 12.48 1.09
N GLU A 105 -4.61 12.94 0.14
CA GLU A 105 -5.55 14.03 0.37
C GLU A 105 -6.71 13.62 1.27
N SER A 106 -6.89 12.32 1.48
CA SER A 106 -7.93 11.75 2.36
C SER A 106 -7.87 12.31 3.79
N ARG A 107 -6.71 12.77 4.25
CA ARG A 107 -6.54 13.41 5.57
C ARG A 107 -7.26 14.77 5.69
N TYR A 108 -7.55 15.41 4.55
CA TYR A 108 -8.23 16.71 4.50
C TYR A 108 -9.72 16.59 4.18
N VAL A 109 -10.18 15.39 3.83
CA VAL A 109 -11.58 15.15 3.47
C VAL A 109 -12.39 14.84 4.73
N VAL A 110 -13.21 15.78 5.14
CA VAL A 110 -14.04 15.69 6.35
C VAL A 110 -15.21 14.68 6.21
N PHE A 111 -15.46 14.18 5.00
CA PHE A 111 -16.66 13.39 4.66
C PHE A 111 -16.46 11.86 4.63
N ARG A 112 -15.34 11.34 5.10
CA ARG A 112 -15.22 9.88 5.27
C ARG A 112 -16.03 9.46 6.47
N ASN A 113 -17.04 8.62 6.22
CA ASN A 113 -17.90 8.11 7.26
C ASN A 113 -17.27 6.87 7.94
N ARG A 114 -17.91 6.42 9.01
CA ARG A 114 -17.47 5.24 9.75
C ARG A 114 -17.39 4.00 8.88
N GLN A 115 -18.35 3.79 7.97
CA GLN A 115 -18.36 2.63 7.08
C GLN A 115 -17.15 2.61 6.15
N ASP A 116 -16.75 3.76 5.62
CA ASP A 116 -15.55 3.87 4.79
C ASP A 116 -14.29 3.50 5.58
N ALA A 117 -14.20 3.96 6.82
CA ALA A 117 -13.08 3.64 7.70
C ALA A 117 -13.04 2.15 8.09
N GLU A 118 -14.17 1.55 8.39
CA GLU A 118 -14.30 0.11 8.66
C GLU A 118 -13.90 -0.71 7.43
N ASN A 119 -14.37 -0.33 6.27
CA ASN A 119 -14.09 -1.02 5.01
C ASN A 119 -12.60 -1.05 4.70
N ILE A 120 -11.91 0.08 4.78
CA ILE A 120 -10.48 0.12 4.46
C ILE A 120 -9.64 -0.57 5.54
N VAL A 121 -9.93 -0.39 6.82
CA VAL A 121 -9.21 -1.07 7.90
C VAL A 121 -9.35 -2.58 7.75
N ASN A 122 -10.56 -3.09 7.52
CA ASN A 122 -10.81 -4.52 7.33
C ASN A 122 -10.14 -5.05 6.05
N ALA A 123 -10.19 -4.30 4.94
CA ALA A 123 -9.55 -4.68 3.69
C ALA A 123 -8.02 -4.79 3.81
N VAL A 124 -7.41 -3.90 4.59
CA VAL A 124 -5.96 -3.88 4.80
C VAL A 124 -5.51 -4.96 5.79
N GLU A 125 -6.30 -5.19 6.85
CA GLU A 125 -5.95 -6.05 8.00
C GLU A 125 -6.33 -7.52 7.82
N ASN A 126 -7.23 -7.87 6.90
CA ASN A 126 -7.66 -9.26 6.73
C ASN A 126 -6.47 -10.22 6.65
N SER A 127 -6.47 -11.27 7.49
CA SER A 127 -5.33 -12.16 7.68
C SER A 127 -5.03 -13.08 6.49
N GLU A 128 -6.03 -13.32 5.64
CA GLU A 128 -5.91 -14.26 4.51
C GLU A 128 -5.84 -13.55 3.16
N GLU A 129 -6.74 -12.62 2.94
CA GLU A 129 -6.90 -11.91 1.66
C GLU A 129 -6.80 -10.39 1.79
N GLY A 130 -6.23 -9.91 2.89
CA GLY A 130 -5.94 -8.50 3.10
C GLY A 130 -4.74 -8.02 2.32
N VAL A 131 -4.68 -6.70 2.12
CA VAL A 131 -3.62 -6.07 1.35
C VAL A 131 -2.24 -6.31 1.98
N ILE A 132 -2.12 -6.16 3.31
CA ILE A 132 -0.84 -6.40 4.01
C ILE A 132 -0.47 -7.89 4.00
N ALA A 133 -1.43 -8.79 4.22
CA ALA A 133 -1.19 -10.23 4.15
C ALA A 133 -0.65 -10.64 2.78
N TRP A 134 -1.22 -10.11 1.71
CA TRP A 134 -0.74 -10.36 0.35
C TRP A 134 0.67 -9.81 0.13
N LEU A 135 0.93 -8.57 0.53
CA LEU A 135 2.26 -7.95 0.39
C LEU A 135 3.35 -8.73 1.14
N THR A 136 3.06 -9.26 2.32
CA THR A 136 4.05 -10.02 3.11
C THR A 136 4.49 -11.32 2.45
N ASN A 137 3.69 -11.90 1.54
CA ASN A 137 4.09 -13.08 0.78
C ASN A 137 5.24 -12.80 -0.21
N TYR A 138 5.47 -11.54 -0.54
CA TYR A 138 6.49 -11.11 -1.49
C TYR A 138 7.63 -10.28 -0.84
N TRP A 139 7.71 -10.34 0.46
CA TRP A 139 8.78 -9.65 1.22
C TRP A 139 10.08 -10.44 1.31
#